data_2ce55e026efb14d96655976d353e8309
#
_entry.id   2ce55e026efb14d96655976d353e8309
#
_cell.length_a   1.000
_cell.length_b   1.000
_cell.length_c   1.000
_cell.angle_alpha   90.00
_cell.angle_beta   90.00
_cell.angle_gamma   90.00
#
_symmetry.space_group_name_H-M   'P 1'
#
loop_
_entity.id
_entity.type
_entity.pdbx_description
1 polymer ?
#
loop_
_entity_poly.entity_id
_entity_poly.type
_entity_poly.pdbx_seq_one_letter_code
_entity_poly.pdbx_strand_id
1 'polypeptide(L)'
;MSLSYCNQKLSLAVFEMCVSTQCLKNRLRGSIKHGFTAFPQTTFPEGLRQQFSEIKAALSGVRVGGSIEDYPDPIDRMKPSQVRGLLHQIISLREGVAREYYRRAFQGSPKESKDNTTTEDMVQKIAQLMGR
;
A
#
# COMPACT_ATOMS: atom_id res chain seq x y z
N MET A 1 -15.10 -3.52 -4.54
CA MET A 1 -13.78 -2.93 -4.79
C MET A 1 -12.74 -4.03 -4.84
N SER A 2 -11.92 -4.05 -5.86
CA SER A 2 -11.00 -5.17 -6.10
C SER A 2 -9.67 -4.97 -5.41
N LEU A 3 -8.97 -6.08 -5.15
CA LEU A 3 -7.62 -6.05 -4.61
C LEU A 3 -6.66 -5.37 -5.59
N SER A 4 -6.88 -5.54 -6.89
CA SER A 4 -6.10 -4.86 -7.94
C SER A 4 -6.18 -3.35 -7.81
N TYR A 5 -7.38 -2.82 -7.61
CA TYR A 5 -7.59 -1.38 -7.44
C TYR A 5 -6.94 -0.89 -6.14
N CYS A 6 -7.06 -1.66 -5.08
CA CYS A 6 -6.42 -1.37 -3.80
C CYS A 6 -4.89 -1.32 -3.96
N ASN A 7 -4.32 -2.31 -4.65
CA ASN A 7 -2.88 -2.35 -4.92
C ASN A 7 -2.44 -1.13 -5.72
N GLN A 8 -3.21 -0.73 -6.73
CA GLN A 8 -2.91 0.44 -7.54
C GLN A 8 -2.89 1.72 -6.69
N LYS A 9 -3.90 1.93 -5.86
CA LYS A 9 -4.01 3.15 -5.05
C LYS A 9 -2.94 3.22 -3.97
N LEU A 10 -2.62 2.10 -3.32
CA LEU A 10 -1.53 2.05 -2.36
C LEU A 10 -0.17 2.27 -3.01
N SER A 11 0.01 1.75 -4.23
CA SER A 11 1.26 1.97 -4.97
C SER A 11 1.44 3.44 -5.31
N LEU A 12 0.36 4.13 -5.70
CA LEU A 12 0.40 5.57 -5.93
C LEU A 12 0.71 6.34 -4.64
N ALA A 13 0.12 5.93 -3.52
CA ALA A 13 0.37 6.57 -2.23
C ALA A 13 1.85 6.47 -1.84
N VAL A 14 2.44 5.30 -1.98
CA VAL A 14 3.86 5.08 -1.67
C VAL A 14 4.76 5.84 -2.64
N PHE A 15 4.40 5.85 -3.93
CA PHE A 15 5.14 6.62 -4.93
C PHE A 15 5.18 8.11 -4.56
N GLU A 16 4.03 8.68 -4.20
CA GLU A 16 3.96 10.08 -3.76
C GLU A 16 4.88 10.37 -2.57
N MET A 17 4.92 9.45 -1.60
CA MET A 17 5.80 9.58 -0.45
C MET A 17 7.28 9.57 -0.85
N CYS A 18 7.65 8.73 -1.81
CA CYS A 18 9.04 8.54 -2.21
C CYS A 18 9.59 9.68 -3.04
N VAL A 19 8.77 10.27 -3.92
CA VAL A 19 9.23 11.32 -4.84
C VAL A 19 9.07 12.72 -4.27
N SER A 20 8.34 12.87 -3.16
CA SER A 20 8.10 14.17 -2.57
C SER A 20 9.39 14.74 -1.95
N THR A 21 9.64 16.03 -2.20
CA THR A 21 10.71 16.79 -1.55
C THR A 21 10.22 17.50 -0.28
N GLN A 22 8.95 17.32 0.04
CA GLN A 22 8.32 17.95 1.19
C GLN A 22 8.75 17.32 2.51
N CYS A 23 8.42 17.96 3.63
CA CYS A 23 8.66 17.41 4.96
C CYS A 23 7.82 16.13 5.17
N LEU A 24 8.17 15.37 6.21
CA LEU A 24 7.53 14.09 6.48
C LEU A 24 6.01 14.19 6.65
N LYS A 25 5.54 15.25 7.33
CA LYS A 25 4.10 15.45 7.53
C LYS A 25 3.37 15.64 6.21
N ASN A 26 3.96 16.41 5.30
CA ASN A 26 3.37 16.64 3.98
C ASN A 26 3.46 15.40 3.10
N ARG A 27 4.49 14.57 3.26
CA ARG A 27 4.56 13.27 2.59
C ARG A 27 3.42 12.36 3.05
N LEU A 28 3.13 12.36 4.34
CA LEU A 28 2.02 11.58 4.87
C LEU A 28 0.68 12.08 4.32
N ARG A 29 0.48 13.41 4.27
CA ARG A 29 -0.72 13.99 3.65
C ARG A 29 -0.85 13.60 2.19
N GLY A 30 0.26 13.65 1.45
CA GLY A 30 0.28 13.22 0.05
C GLY A 30 -0.09 11.77 -0.15
N SER A 31 0.31 10.90 0.79
CA SER A 31 0.02 9.47 0.69
C SER A 31 -1.48 9.16 0.74
N ILE A 32 -2.27 9.96 1.49
CA ILE A 32 -3.70 9.73 1.61
C ILE A 32 -4.53 10.43 0.52
N LYS A 33 -3.87 11.24 -0.31
CA LYS A 33 -4.50 11.98 -1.41
C LYS A 33 -5.29 11.09 -2.37
N HIS A 34 -4.83 9.88 -2.58
CA HIS A 34 -5.47 8.93 -3.49
C HIS A 34 -6.62 8.14 -2.86
N GLY A 35 -6.93 8.42 -1.60
CA GLY A 35 -8.14 7.93 -0.95
C GLY A 35 -8.10 6.49 -0.48
N PHE A 36 -6.91 5.91 -0.28
CA PHE A 36 -6.85 4.52 0.18
C PHE A 36 -7.49 4.33 1.56
N THR A 37 -7.51 5.36 2.39
CA THR A 37 -8.12 5.28 3.73
C THR A 37 -9.66 5.17 3.68
N ALA A 38 -10.27 5.49 2.55
CA ALA A 38 -11.71 5.35 2.37
C ALA A 38 -12.13 3.92 1.97
N PHE A 39 -11.17 3.02 1.74
CA PHE A 39 -11.47 1.66 1.33
C PHE A 39 -12.16 0.90 2.47
N PRO A 40 -13.15 0.03 2.15
CA PRO A 40 -13.71 -0.87 3.14
C PRO A 40 -12.63 -1.83 3.65
N GLN A 41 -12.67 -2.15 4.92
CA GLN A 41 -11.73 -3.09 5.53
C GLN A 41 -11.74 -4.45 4.81
N THR A 42 -12.90 -4.84 4.31
CA THR A 42 -13.07 -6.11 3.59
C THR A 42 -12.35 -6.17 2.25
N THR A 43 -11.90 -5.02 1.72
CA THR A 43 -11.08 -4.99 0.49
C THR A 43 -9.73 -5.64 0.72
N PHE A 44 -9.23 -5.61 1.95
CA PHE A 44 -7.91 -6.12 2.29
C PHE A 44 -7.98 -7.61 2.63
N PRO A 45 -6.90 -8.36 2.33
CA PRO A 45 -6.77 -9.72 2.83
C PRO A 45 -6.89 -9.76 4.35
N GLU A 46 -7.43 -10.84 4.88
CA GLU A 46 -7.72 -10.97 6.31
C GLU A 46 -6.52 -10.63 7.20
N GLY A 47 -5.33 -11.08 6.83
CA GLY A 47 -4.12 -10.82 7.59
C GLY A 47 -3.64 -9.37 7.59
N LEU A 48 -4.20 -8.52 6.72
CA LEU A 48 -3.80 -7.11 6.60
C LEU A 48 -4.87 -6.16 7.14
N ARG A 49 -6.04 -6.67 7.48
CA ARG A 49 -7.18 -5.82 7.92
C ARG A 49 -6.89 -5.06 9.21
N GLN A 50 -6.22 -5.72 10.14
CA GLN A 50 -5.86 -5.09 11.41
C GLN A 50 -4.90 -3.92 11.19
N GLN A 51 -3.87 -4.12 10.38
CA GLN A 51 -2.91 -3.07 10.06
C GLN A 51 -3.58 -1.89 9.37
N PHE A 52 -4.46 -2.17 8.39
CA PHE A 52 -5.23 -1.12 7.71
C PHE A 52 -6.10 -0.35 8.70
N SER A 53 -6.78 -1.05 9.60
CA SER A 53 -7.65 -0.42 10.60
C SER A 53 -6.87 0.51 11.52
N GLU A 54 -5.68 0.12 11.92
CA GLU A 54 -4.81 0.95 12.76
C GLU A 54 -4.36 2.21 12.04
N ILE A 55 -3.98 2.10 10.77
CA ILE A 55 -3.60 3.25 9.94
C ILE A 55 -4.81 4.18 9.78
N LYS A 56 -5.96 3.62 9.45
CA LYS A 56 -7.18 4.40 9.25
C LYS A 56 -7.58 5.14 10.51
N ALA A 57 -7.50 4.50 11.67
CA ALA A 57 -7.82 5.13 12.94
C ALA A 57 -6.85 6.29 13.25
N ALA A 58 -5.57 6.09 13.02
CA ALA A 58 -4.55 7.12 13.25
C ALA A 58 -4.73 8.33 12.35
N LEU A 59 -5.27 8.14 11.15
CA LEU A 59 -5.51 9.20 10.17
C LEU A 59 -6.95 9.70 10.18
N SER A 60 -7.75 9.26 11.14
CA SER A 60 -9.14 9.69 11.30
C SER A 60 -9.19 11.21 11.55
N GLY A 61 -10.05 11.89 10.80
CA GLY A 61 -10.17 13.33 10.87
C GLY A 61 -9.28 14.11 9.92
N VAL A 62 -8.34 13.43 9.24
CA VAL A 62 -7.55 14.08 8.20
C VAL A 62 -8.43 14.28 6.97
N ARG A 63 -8.56 15.50 6.52
CA ARG A 63 -9.37 15.81 5.34
C ARG A 63 -8.51 15.89 4.10
N VAL A 64 -8.92 15.17 3.06
CA VAL A 64 -8.28 15.21 1.75
C VAL A 64 -8.93 16.35 0.95
N GLY A 65 -8.15 17.36 0.60
CA GLY A 65 -8.61 18.45 -0.24
C GLY A 65 -9.46 19.51 0.44
N GLY A 66 -9.53 19.53 1.77
CA GLY A 66 -10.27 20.54 2.51
C GLY A 66 -9.43 21.75 2.90
N SER A 67 -10.11 22.87 3.19
CA SER A 67 -9.46 24.04 3.75
C SER A 67 -8.95 23.74 5.15
N ILE A 68 -7.67 24.03 5.38
CA ILE A 68 -6.97 23.72 6.64
C ILE A 68 -7.31 24.73 7.73
N GLU A 69 -8.00 25.84 7.38
CA GLU A 69 -8.10 27.02 8.26
C GLU A 69 -8.97 26.81 9.49
N ASP A 70 -9.95 25.92 9.43
CA ASP A 70 -10.94 25.80 10.49
C ASP A 70 -10.68 24.69 11.52
N TYR A 71 -9.88 23.68 11.19
CA TYR A 71 -9.61 22.55 12.09
C TYR A 71 -8.17 22.08 11.95
N PRO A 72 -7.43 22.04 13.08
CA PRO A 72 -6.08 21.50 13.03
C PRO A 72 -6.12 20.03 12.61
N ASP A 73 -5.41 19.74 11.54
CA ASP A 73 -5.22 18.41 11.01
C ASP A 73 -4.54 17.54 12.08
N PRO A 74 -5.02 16.32 12.38
CA PRO A 74 -4.37 15.43 13.31
C PRO A 74 -2.88 15.22 13.04
N ILE A 75 -2.47 15.29 11.78
CA ILE A 75 -1.05 15.14 11.40
C ILE A 75 -0.19 16.26 12.00
N ASP A 76 -0.74 17.48 12.11
CA ASP A 76 0.00 18.60 12.67
C ASP A 76 0.38 18.39 14.14
N ARG A 77 -0.41 17.58 14.86
CA ARG A 77 -0.18 17.28 16.27
C ARG A 77 0.73 16.07 16.49
N MET A 78 1.05 15.36 15.44
CA MET A 78 1.88 14.16 15.54
C MET A 78 3.34 14.53 15.79
N LYS A 79 3.98 13.73 16.63
CA LYS A 79 5.44 13.79 16.78
C LYS A 79 6.11 13.19 15.54
N PRO A 80 7.34 13.63 15.20
CA PRO A 80 8.05 13.06 14.05
C PRO A 80 8.16 11.55 14.05
N SER A 81 8.31 10.94 15.22
CA SER A 81 8.36 9.48 15.34
C SER A 81 7.05 8.82 14.97
N GLN A 82 5.91 9.44 15.29
CA GLN A 82 4.59 8.94 14.92
C GLN A 82 4.37 9.04 13.42
N VAL A 83 4.78 10.14 12.81
CA VAL A 83 4.68 10.33 11.36
C VAL A 83 5.51 9.28 10.64
N ARG A 84 6.76 9.08 11.07
CA ARG A 84 7.63 8.05 10.48
C ARG A 84 7.04 6.66 10.63
N GLY A 85 6.49 6.36 11.80
CA GLY A 85 5.84 5.07 12.05
C GLY A 85 4.69 4.82 11.09
N LEU A 86 3.83 5.83 10.86
CA LEU A 86 2.73 5.71 9.91
C LEU A 86 3.21 5.53 8.47
N LEU A 87 4.24 6.27 8.06
CA LEU A 87 4.81 6.10 6.72
C LEU A 87 5.33 4.68 6.52
N HIS A 88 6.03 4.13 7.52
CA HIS A 88 6.50 2.75 7.47
C HIS A 88 5.34 1.76 7.41
N GLN A 89 4.27 1.99 8.17
CA GLN A 89 3.10 1.11 8.15
C GLN A 89 2.39 1.14 6.80
N ILE A 90 2.29 2.30 6.17
CA ILE A 90 1.68 2.42 4.83
C ILE A 90 2.51 1.65 3.81
N ILE A 91 3.84 1.78 3.86
CA ILE A 91 4.73 1.03 2.97
C ILE A 91 4.58 -0.48 3.20
N SER A 92 4.56 -0.90 4.45
CA SER A 92 4.39 -2.31 4.82
C SER A 92 3.05 -2.86 4.35
N LEU A 93 1.98 -2.08 4.50
CA LEU A 93 0.66 -2.46 4.02
C LEU A 93 0.66 -2.63 2.50
N ARG A 94 1.27 -1.70 1.78
CA ARG A 94 1.39 -1.80 0.32
C ARG A 94 2.14 -3.06 -0.10
N GLU A 95 3.23 -3.38 0.58
CA GLU A 95 3.99 -4.60 0.29
C GLU A 95 3.15 -5.85 0.51
N GLY A 96 2.38 -5.89 1.60
CA GLY A 96 1.50 -7.02 1.90
C GLY A 96 0.39 -7.17 0.86
N VAL A 97 -0.22 -6.06 0.44
CA VAL A 97 -1.27 -6.07 -0.60
C VAL A 97 -0.68 -6.51 -1.94
N ALA A 98 0.48 -5.98 -2.30
CA ALA A 98 1.14 -6.37 -3.56
C ALA A 98 1.48 -7.85 -3.59
N ARG A 99 2.01 -8.37 -2.48
CA ARG A 99 2.35 -9.79 -2.35
C ARG A 99 1.12 -10.66 -2.54
N GLU A 100 0.01 -10.32 -1.89
CA GLU A 100 -1.23 -11.08 -2.01
C GLU A 100 -1.83 -10.96 -3.41
N TYR A 101 -1.77 -9.78 -4.02
CA TYR A 101 -2.26 -9.57 -5.38
C TYR A 101 -1.50 -10.46 -6.37
N TYR A 102 -0.17 -10.46 -6.31
CA TYR A 102 0.63 -11.27 -7.21
C TYR A 102 0.47 -12.76 -6.93
N ARG A 103 0.35 -13.14 -5.67
CA ARG A 103 0.09 -14.53 -5.31
C ARG A 103 -1.21 -15.04 -5.95
N ARG A 104 -2.28 -14.26 -5.87
CA ARG A 104 -3.56 -14.60 -6.48
C ARG A 104 -3.49 -14.62 -8.00
N ALA A 105 -2.75 -13.70 -8.59
CA ALA A 105 -2.59 -13.65 -10.04
C ALA A 105 -1.89 -14.92 -10.56
N PHE A 106 -0.85 -15.40 -9.87
CA PHE A 106 -0.17 -16.62 -10.23
C PHE A 106 -1.03 -17.86 -9.99
N GLN A 107 -1.76 -17.92 -8.88
CA GLN A 107 -2.62 -19.05 -8.58
C GLN A 107 -3.88 -19.10 -9.45
N GLY A 108 -4.30 -17.95 -9.97
CA GLY A 108 -5.47 -17.85 -10.82
C GLY A 108 -5.27 -18.44 -12.21
N SER A 109 -4.04 -18.82 -12.59
CA SER A 109 -3.78 -19.42 -13.88
C SER A 109 -3.90 -20.95 -13.78
N PRO A 110 -4.87 -21.58 -14.47
CA PRO A 110 -5.05 -23.03 -14.38
C PRO A 110 -3.85 -23.83 -14.84
N LYS A 111 -3.06 -23.30 -15.76
CA LYS A 111 -1.87 -23.96 -16.29
C LYS A 111 -0.75 -24.02 -15.26
N GLU A 112 -0.59 -22.97 -14.47
CA GLU A 112 0.47 -22.89 -13.47
C GLU A 112 0.24 -23.89 -12.34
N SER A 113 -1.02 -24.07 -11.91
CA SER A 113 -1.33 -25.00 -10.86
C SER A 113 -1.13 -26.46 -11.30
N LYS A 114 -1.27 -26.76 -12.60
CA LYS A 114 -1.09 -28.11 -13.14
C LYS A 114 0.37 -28.45 -13.40
N ASP A 115 1.16 -27.45 -13.75
CA ASP A 115 2.53 -27.67 -14.15
C ASP A 115 3.49 -27.73 -12.97
N ASN A 116 2.99 -27.55 -11.76
CA ASN A 116 3.82 -27.53 -10.55
C ASN A 116 5.09 -26.70 -10.74
N THR A 117 4.92 -25.52 -11.33
CA THR A 117 6.05 -24.63 -11.61
C THR A 117 6.75 -24.30 -10.30
N THR A 118 7.95 -24.78 -10.14
CA THR A 118 8.75 -24.51 -8.95
C THR A 118 9.46 -23.17 -9.09
N THR A 119 9.94 -22.66 -7.97
CA THR A 119 10.78 -21.45 -7.98
C THR A 119 12.01 -21.67 -8.88
N GLU A 120 12.53 -22.89 -8.93
CA GLU A 120 13.66 -23.24 -9.79
C GLU A 120 13.34 -23.07 -11.28
N ASP A 121 12.14 -23.49 -11.71
CA ASP A 121 11.73 -23.33 -13.10
C ASP A 121 11.61 -21.85 -13.47
N MET A 122 11.10 -21.03 -12.56
CA MET A 122 11.00 -19.61 -12.79
C MET A 122 12.40 -18.95 -12.88
N VAL A 123 13.30 -19.36 -12.01
CA VAL A 123 14.68 -18.88 -12.04
C VAL A 123 15.36 -19.27 -13.33
N GLN A 124 15.14 -20.50 -13.82
CA GLN A 124 15.71 -20.96 -15.10
C GLN A 124 15.17 -20.15 -16.28
N LYS A 125 13.88 -19.86 -16.29
CA LYS A 125 13.28 -19.03 -17.35
C LYS A 125 13.87 -17.62 -17.36
N ILE A 126 14.05 -17.03 -16.20
CA ILE A 126 14.65 -15.71 -16.08
C ILE A 126 16.11 -15.76 -16.55
N ALA A 127 16.84 -16.79 -16.15
CA ALA A 127 18.23 -16.98 -16.56
C ALA A 127 18.36 -17.11 -18.08
N GLN A 128 17.43 -17.84 -18.72
CA GLN A 128 17.41 -17.99 -20.17
C GLN A 128 17.15 -16.66 -20.88
N LEU A 129 16.30 -15.82 -20.31
CA LEU A 129 16.00 -14.51 -20.88
C LEU A 129 17.14 -13.52 -20.69
N MET A 130 17.89 -13.63 -19.62
CA MET A 130 18.95 -12.68 -19.27
C MET A 130 20.35 -13.16 -19.64
N GLY A 131 20.55 -14.44 -19.74
CA GLY A 131 21.86 -15.04 -19.94
C GLY A 131 22.32 -15.22 -21.39
N ARG A 132 21.56 -14.67 -22.31
CA ARG A 132 21.92 -14.85 -23.72
C ARG A 132 21.98 -13.52 -24.45
#